data_3de0841f63fea01610c113549be851c0
#
_entry.id   3de0841f63fea01610c113549be851c0
#
_cell.length_a   1.000
_cell.length_b   1.000
_cell.length_c   1.000
_cell.angle_alpha   90.00
_cell.angle_beta   90.00
_cell.angle_gamma   90.00
#
_symmetry.space_group_name_H-M   'P 1'
#
loop_
_entity.id
_entity.type
_entity.pdbx_description
1 polymer ?
#
loop_
_entity_poly.entity_id
_entity_poly.type
_entity_poly.pdbx_seq_one_letter_code
_entity_poly.pdbx_strand_id
1 'polypeptide(L)'
;NNARCEKWIKRKYINGPDNLYEYKVILPKSNGSGAIGEVPSTPLIGEPLIGEPLIGHTQTFISIGCFKNYDEAEACIKYIKSKFARTMLGILKVTQDNKKESWRKVPLQDFTSNSDIDWSQSIEDIDQQLYKKYNLSQEEIDFIESKVRAMD
;
A
#
# COMPACT_ATOMS: atom_id res chain seq x y z
N ASN A 1 -4.32 -23.62 7.02
CA ASN A 1 -3.31 -22.69 7.53
C ASN A 1 -2.89 -21.76 6.41
N ASN A 2 -3.34 -20.50 6.44
CA ASN A 2 -3.06 -19.49 5.40
C ASN A 2 -1.70 -18.79 5.63
N ALA A 3 -0.72 -19.49 6.18
CA ALA A 3 0.60 -18.94 6.40
C ALA A 3 1.31 -18.68 5.06
N ARG A 4 1.93 -17.52 4.93
CA ARG A 4 2.85 -17.22 3.82
C ARG A 4 4.01 -18.22 3.87
N CYS A 5 4.38 -18.77 2.74
CA CYS A 5 5.54 -19.65 2.62
C CYS A 5 6.40 -19.25 1.44
N GLU A 6 7.71 -19.37 1.61
CA GLU A 6 8.69 -19.15 0.57
C GLU A 6 9.06 -20.46 -0.12
N LYS A 7 9.23 -20.40 -1.44
CA LYS A 7 9.67 -21.52 -2.25
C LYS A 7 10.65 -21.02 -3.31
N TRP A 8 11.58 -21.90 -3.68
CA TRP A 8 12.60 -21.60 -4.69
C TRP A 8 12.24 -22.23 -6.03
N ILE A 9 12.45 -21.48 -7.10
CA ILE A 9 12.28 -21.96 -8.47
C ILE A 9 13.47 -21.51 -9.32
N LYS A 10 13.91 -22.35 -10.23
CA LYS A 10 15.00 -21.98 -11.16
C LYS A 10 14.54 -20.84 -12.06
N ARG A 11 15.37 -19.80 -12.16
CA ARG A 11 15.08 -18.57 -12.94
C ARG A 11 14.64 -18.86 -14.39
N LYS A 12 15.22 -19.87 -15.02
CA LYS A 12 14.89 -20.24 -16.42
C LYS A 12 13.42 -20.63 -16.66
N TYR A 13 12.67 -20.92 -15.61
CA TYR A 13 11.24 -21.26 -15.69
C TYR A 13 10.32 -20.06 -15.44
N ILE A 14 10.91 -18.88 -15.15
CA ILE A 14 10.15 -17.68 -14.85
C ILE A 14 10.24 -16.71 -16.02
N ASN A 15 9.10 -16.34 -16.58
CA ASN A 15 8.94 -15.19 -17.46
C ASN A 15 8.18 -14.12 -16.68
N GLY A 16 8.91 -13.37 -15.86
CA GLY A 16 8.34 -12.39 -14.93
C GLY A 16 8.23 -10.99 -15.54
N PRO A 17 7.42 -10.11 -14.94
CA PRO A 17 7.35 -8.69 -15.29
C PRO A 17 8.66 -7.97 -14.95
N ASP A 18 8.83 -6.75 -15.48
CA ASP A 18 10.05 -5.96 -15.33
C ASP A 18 10.41 -5.70 -13.86
N ASN A 19 9.41 -5.51 -12.99
CA ASN A 19 9.63 -5.31 -11.56
C ASN A 19 10.14 -6.55 -10.81
N LEU A 20 10.32 -7.70 -11.48
CA LEU A 20 10.97 -8.86 -10.88
C LEU A 20 12.41 -8.54 -10.45
N TYR A 21 13.08 -7.65 -11.15
CA TYR A 21 14.49 -7.30 -10.91
C TYR A 21 14.68 -6.09 -9.97
N GLU A 22 13.59 -5.50 -9.53
CA GLU A 22 13.57 -4.29 -8.72
C GLU A 22 12.92 -4.54 -7.37
N TYR A 23 13.08 -3.60 -6.44
CA TYR A 23 12.31 -3.58 -5.20
C TYR A 23 10.86 -3.23 -5.49
N LYS A 24 9.96 -3.83 -4.74
CA LYS A 24 8.51 -3.64 -4.86
C LYS A 24 7.80 -3.91 -3.55
N VAL A 25 6.59 -3.44 -3.43
CA VAL A 25 5.72 -3.77 -2.30
C VAL A 25 4.76 -4.88 -2.73
N ILE A 26 4.68 -5.94 -1.95
CA ILE A 26 3.79 -7.09 -2.21
C ILE A 26 2.65 -7.07 -1.21
N LEU A 27 1.43 -7.14 -1.71
CA LEU A 27 0.19 -7.13 -0.94
C LEU A 27 -0.66 -8.36 -1.23
N PRO A 28 -1.42 -8.88 -0.25
CA PRO A 28 -2.50 -9.81 -0.55
C PRO A 28 -3.48 -9.20 -1.56
N LYS A 29 -3.83 -9.95 -2.60
CA LYS A 29 -4.81 -9.52 -3.60
C LYS A 29 -6.21 -9.39 -3.01
N SER A 30 -6.52 -10.19 -2.00
CA SER A 30 -7.82 -10.19 -1.33
C SER A 30 -7.62 -9.91 0.15
N ASN A 31 -8.43 -9.01 0.67
CA ASN A 31 -8.50 -8.67 2.09
C ASN A 31 -9.97 -8.45 2.45
N GLY A 32 -10.31 -8.51 3.73
CA GLY A 32 -11.70 -8.31 4.18
C GLY A 32 -12.38 -7.10 3.51
N SER A 33 -13.68 -7.13 3.37
CA SER A 33 -14.48 -6.15 2.63
C SER A 33 -14.48 -4.74 3.21
N GLY A 34 -13.90 -4.53 4.40
CA GLY A 34 -13.83 -3.30 5.17
C GLY A 34 -14.20 -2.02 4.44
N ALA A 35 -15.51 -1.76 4.32
CA ALA A 35 -15.97 -0.46 3.85
C ALA A 35 -15.63 0.60 4.88
N ILE A 36 -15.30 1.80 4.44
CA ILE A 36 -15.03 2.92 5.33
C ILE A 36 -16.28 3.18 6.17
N GLY A 37 -16.12 3.18 7.49
CA GLY A 37 -17.22 3.43 8.44
C GLY A 37 -17.95 2.18 8.95
N GLU A 38 -17.66 0.97 8.45
CA GLU A 38 -18.13 -0.26 9.08
C GLU A 38 -17.38 -0.56 10.38
N VAL A 39 -18.06 -1.11 11.36
CA VAL A 39 -17.48 -1.51 12.65
C VAL A 39 -17.41 -3.03 12.72
N PRO A 40 -16.24 -3.61 12.99
CA PRO A 40 -14.93 -2.96 13.10
C PRO A 40 -14.39 -2.55 11.72
N SER A 41 -13.89 -1.31 11.60
CA SER A 41 -13.23 -0.89 10.36
C SER A 41 -12.02 -1.77 10.11
N THR A 42 -12.15 -2.73 9.20
CA THR A 42 -11.02 -3.56 8.80
C THR A 42 -10.05 -2.72 7.97
N PRO A 43 -8.73 -2.95 8.09
CA PRO A 43 -7.79 -2.37 7.16
C PRO A 43 -8.21 -2.71 5.73
N LEU A 44 -8.24 -1.72 4.85
CA LEU A 44 -8.59 -1.89 3.43
C LEU A 44 -7.55 -2.69 2.66
N ILE A 45 -6.40 -2.91 3.26
CA ILE A 45 -5.29 -3.70 2.73
C ILE A 45 -4.87 -4.77 3.75
N GLY A 46 -4.33 -5.89 3.27
CA GLY A 46 -3.60 -6.83 4.12
C GLY A 46 -2.17 -6.34 4.38
N GLU A 47 -1.49 -6.97 5.33
CA GLU A 47 -0.12 -6.58 5.70
C GLU A 47 0.81 -6.64 4.49
N PRO A 48 1.41 -5.51 4.10
CA PRO A 48 2.36 -5.45 3.00
C PRO A 48 3.73 -6.00 3.40
N LEU A 49 4.52 -6.38 2.42
CA LEU A 49 5.92 -6.74 2.59
C LEU A 49 6.77 -6.22 1.43
N ILE A 50 8.05 -6.01 1.66
CA ILE A 50 9.00 -5.65 0.62
C ILE A 50 9.42 -6.92 -0.12
N GLY A 51 9.25 -6.90 -1.43
CA GLY A 51 9.83 -7.86 -2.35
C GLY A 51 11.15 -7.32 -2.89
N GLU A 52 12.25 -7.94 -2.50
CA GLU A 52 13.58 -7.63 -3.04
C GLU A 52 13.70 -8.08 -4.49
N PRO A 53 14.77 -7.68 -5.21
CA PRO A 53 15.07 -8.22 -6.54
C PRO A 53 15.04 -9.74 -6.58
N LEU A 54 14.44 -10.30 -7.61
CA LEU A 54 14.20 -11.74 -7.83
C LEU A 54 13.15 -12.39 -6.90
N ILE A 55 12.55 -11.65 -5.99
CA ILE A 55 11.39 -12.13 -5.25
C ILE A 55 10.14 -11.94 -6.12
N GLY A 56 9.46 -13.03 -6.42
CA GLY A 56 8.17 -13.05 -7.09
C GLY A 56 7.06 -13.52 -6.16
N HIS A 57 5.83 -13.49 -6.64
CA HIS A 57 4.67 -13.95 -5.88
C HIS A 57 3.67 -14.70 -6.76
N THR A 58 2.80 -15.46 -6.15
CA THR A 58 1.68 -16.13 -6.82
C THR A 58 0.54 -15.14 -7.10
N GLN A 59 -0.44 -15.58 -7.89
CA GLN A 59 -1.63 -14.79 -8.25
C GLN A 59 -2.51 -14.36 -7.05
N THR A 60 -2.25 -14.87 -5.87
CA THR A 60 -2.92 -14.47 -4.63
C THR A 60 -2.39 -13.17 -4.03
N PHE A 61 -1.36 -12.61 -4.63
CA PHE A 61 -0.78 -11.33 -4.27
C PHE A 61 -0.77 -10.40 -5.47
N ILE A 62 -0.64 -9.11 -5.18
CA ILE A 62 -0.32 -8.06 -6.16
C ILE A 62 1.01 -7.41 -5.77
N SER A 63 1.70 -6.82 -6.74
CA SER A 63 2.88 -6.00 -6.48
C SER A 63 2.65 -4.57 -6.92
N ILE A 64 3.19 -3.64 -6.14
CA ILE A 64 3.15 -2.19 -6.39
C ILE A 64 4.58 -1.69 -6.52
N GLY A 65 4.81 -0.87 -7.52
CA GLY A 65 6.06 -0.18 -7.75
C GLY A 65 7.14 -0.99 -8.46
N CYS A 66 8.18 -0.27 -8.78
CA CYS A 66 9.42 -0.71 -9.39
C CYS A 66 10.49 0.24 -8.86
N PHE A 67 11.01 -0.05 -7.66
CA PHE A 67 11.85 0.85 -6.89
C PHE A 67 13.32 0.45 -7.02
N LYS A 68 14.20 1.43 -7.02
CA LYS A 68 15.65 1.20 -7.19
C LYS A 68 16.33 0.70 -5.92
N ASN A 69 15.76 1.00 -4.76
CA ASN A 69 16.34 0.66 -3.46
C ASN A 69 15.26 0.31 -2.45
N TYR A 70 15.71 -0.18 -1.30
CA TYR A 70 14.87 -0.59 -0.19
C TYR A 70 14.09 0.59 0.41
N ASP A 71 14.73 1.75 0.56
CA ASP A 71 14.15 2.92 1.22
C ASP A 71 12.93 3.46 0.45
N GLU A 72 12.99 3.46 -0.88
CA GLU A 72 11.84 3.83 -1.72
C GLU A 72 10.67 2.85 -1.56
N ALA A 73 10.96 1.55 -1.45
CA ALA A 73 9.93 0.53 -1.21
C ALA A 73 9.33 0.66 0.19
N GLU A 74 10.15 0.97 1.21
CA GLU A 74 9.69 1.22 2.57
C GLU A 74 8.81 2.48 2.65
N ALA A 75 9.21 3.57 1.98
CA ALA A 75 8.40 4.77 1.86
C ALA A 75 7.03 4.48 1.23
N CYS A 76 7.00 3.65 0.19
CA CYS A 76 5.75 3.20 -0.41
C CYS A 76 4.90 2.38 0.57
N ILE A 77 5.50 1.50 1.39
CA ILE A 77 4.78 0.77 2.45
C ILE A 77 4.14 1.74 3.43
N LYS A 78 4.89 2.71 3.96
CA LYS A 78 4.35 3.72 4.88
C LYS A 78 3.18 4.47 4.25
N TYR A 79 3.32 4.86 2.98
CA TYR A 79 2.26 5.53 2.25
C TYR A 79 0.98 4.69 2.15
N ILE A 80 1.07 3.44 1.68
CA ILE A 80 -0.12 2.60 1.51
C ILE A 80 -0.75 2.16 2.85
N LYS A 81 0.00 2.17 3.94
CA LYS A 81 -0.49 1.98 5.31
C LYS A 81 -1.13 3.24 5.88
N SER A 82 -0.87 4.41 5.33
CA SER A 82 -1.44 5.68 5.81
C SER A 82 -2.96 5.66 5.77
N LYS A 83 -3.61 6.36 6.66
CA LYS A 83 -5.07 6.53 6.68
C LYS A 83 -5.54 7.25 5.43
N PHE A 84 -4.77 8.24 4.96
CA PHE A 84 -5.06 8.98 3.73
C PHE A 84 -5.13 8.04 2.51
N ALA A 85 -4.09 7.26 2.25
CA ALA A 85 -4.05 6.38 1.08
C ALA A 85 -5.16 5.32 1.13
N ARG A 86 -5.43 4.76 2.32
CA ARG A 86 -6.49 3.76 2.50
C ARG A 86 -7.89 4.36 2.36
N THR A 87 -8.09 5.62 2.76
CA THR A 87 -9.33 6.34 2.49
C THR A 87 -9.54 6.50 0.99
N MET A 88 -8.53 6.96 0.26
CA MET A 88 -8.59 7.11 -1.19
C MET A 88 -8.82 5.77 -1.90
N LEU A 89 -8.21 4.69 -1.43
CA LEU A 89 -8.47 3.34 -1.91
C LEU A 89 -9.94 2.94 -1.68
N GLY A 90 -10.47 3.23 -0.50
CA GLY A 90 -11.83 2.88 -0.07
C GLY A 90 -12.92 3.50 -0.94
N ILE A 91 -12.66 4.62 -1.62
CA ILE A 91 -13.61 5.27 -2.53
C ILE A 91 -14.07 4.33 -3.65
N LEU A 92 -13.16 3.50 -4.17
CA LEU A 92 -13.44 2.59 -5.28
C LEU A 92 -13.43 1.12 -4.89
N LYS A 93 -12.93 0.78 -3.70
CA LYS A 93 -12.86 -0.60 -3.23
C LYS A 93 -14.18 -1.00 -2.56
N VAL A 94 -15.05 -1.61 -3.33
CA VAL A 94 -16.38 -2.08 -2.88
C VAL A 94 -16.43 -3.58 -2.60
N THR A 95 -15.34 -4.31 -2.82
CA THR A 95 -15.22 -5.76 -2.58
C THR A 95 -13.91 -6.06 -1.87
N GLN A 96 -13.74 -7.30 -1.42
CA GLN A 96 -12.49 -7.76 -0.80
C GLN A 96 -11.27 -7.74 -1.74
N ASP A 97 -11.47 -7.66 -3.06
CA ASP A 97 -10.40 -7.70 -4.05
C ASP A 97 -9.70 -6.36 -4.22
N ASN A 98 -8.37 -6.36 -4.13
CA ASN A 98 -7.50 -5.23 -4.46
C ASN A 98 -7.18 -5.24 -5.97
N LYS A 99 -8.17 -4.87 -6.80
CA LYS A 99 -7.99 -4.76 -8.24
C LYS A 99 -7.24 -3.46 -8.59
N LYS A 100 -6.55 -3.45 -9.73
CA LYS A 100 -5.85 -2.26 -10.24
C LYS A 100 -6.77 -1.03 -10.31
N GLU A 101 -8.01 -1.23 -10.71
CA GLU A 101 -9.02 -0.18 -10.83
C GLU A 101 -9.36 0.48 -9.48
N SER A 102 -9.30 -0.27 -8.38
CA SER A 102 -9.54 0.26 -7.03
C SER A 102 -8.50 1.30 -6.61
N TRP A 103 -7.27 1.18 -7.09
CA TRP A 103 -6.16 2.09 -6.78
C TRP A 103 -6.17 3.38 -7.60
N ARG A 104 -7.05 3.52 -8.58
CA ARG A 104 -7.06 4.65 -9.52
C ARG A 104 -7.23 6.02 -8.86
N LYS A 105 -7.83 6.09 -7.66
CA LYS A 105 -8.02 7.31 -6.88
C LYS A 105 -6.93 7.55 -5.84
N VAL A 106 -6.07 6.58 -5.59
CA VAL A 106 -4.91 6.74 -4.69
C VAL A 106 -3.85 7.54 -5.45
N PRO A 107 -3.51 8.77 -5.00
CA PRO A 107 -2.56 9.61 -5.72
C PRO A 107 -1.15 8.99 -5.74
N LEU A 108 -0.50 9.05 -6.89
CA LEU A 108 0.89 8.65 -7.00
C LEU A 108 1.79 9.64 -6.26
N GLN A 109 2.74 9.12 -5.49
CA GLN A 109 3.73 9.92 -4.76
C GLN A 109 5.13 9.72 -5.34
N ASP A 110 6.01 10.68 -5.06
CA ASP A 110 7.45 10.51 -5.19
C ASP A 110 7.98 9.87 -3.90
N PHE A 111 8.65 8.73 -4.01
CA PHE A 111 9.23 8.01 -2.88
C PHE A 111 10.74 8.19 -2.79
N THR A 112 11.32 9.00 -3.65
CA THR A 112 12.77 9.31 -3.65
C THR A 112 13.10 10.35 -2.58
N SER A 113 14.38 10.60 -2.39
CA SER A 113 14.89 11.66 -1.51
C SER A 113 14.48 13.09 -1.92
N ASN A 114 13.91 13.27 -3.12
CA ASN A 114 13.42 14.55 -3.62
C ASN A 114 11.94 14.79 -3.31
N SER A 115 11.30 13.88 -2.61
CA SER A 115 9.89 13.97 -2.24
C SER A 115 9.60 15.21 -1.40
N ASP A 116 8.41 15.77 -1.57
CA ASP A 116 7.85 16.81 -0.70
C ASP A 116 7.26 16.24 0.60
N ILE A 117 7.26 14.91 0.76
CA ILE A 117 6.89 14.18 1.98
C ILE A 117 8.16 13.61 2.61
N ASP A 118 8.33 13.83 3.90
CA ASP A 118 9.40 13.19 4.68
C ASP A 118 9.00 11.77 5.08
N TRP A 119 9.41 10.80 4.26
CA TRP A 119 9.11 9.38 4.47
C TRP A 119 9.87 8.76 5.66
N SER A 120 10.83 9.46 6.26
CA SER A 120 11.53 8.98 7.47
C SER A 120 10.64 9.01 8.71
N GLN A 121 9.59 9.81 8.70
CA GLN A 121 8.67 10.02 9.81
C GLN A 121 7.77 8.81 10.08
N SER A 122 7.02 8.89 11.18
CA SER A 122 5.96 7.94 11.50
C SER A 122 4.83 7.98 10.47
N ILE A 123 4.03 6.91 10.37
CA ILE A 123 2.86 6.89 9.47
C ILE A 123 1.86 7.99 9.84
N GLU A 124 1.70 8.28 11.12
CA GLU A 124 0.84 9.37 11.60
C GLU A 124 1.32 10.74 11.12
N ASP A 125 2.63 11.03 11.23
CA ASP A 125 3.21 12.29 10.74
C ASP A 125 3.13 12.39 9.21
N ILE A 126 3.28 11.26 8.51
CA ILE A 126 3.09 11.18 7.06
C ILE A 126 1.63 11.51 6.70
N ASP A 127 0.65 11.01 7.45
CA ASP A 127 -0.76 11.36 7.24
C ASP A 127 -0.97 12.89 7.37
N GLN A 128 -0.39 13.54 8.39
CA GLN A 128 -0.49 14.99 8.57
C GLN A 128 0.13 15.76 7.39
N GLN A 129 1.27 15.30 6.87
CA GLN A 129 1.89 15.89 5.68
C GLN A 129 1.00 15.73 4.44
N LEU A 130 0.38 14.56 4.27
CA LEU A 130 -0.53 14.29 3.16
C LEU A 130 -1.81 15.13 3.26
N TYR A 131 -2.40 15.27 4.45
CA TYR A 131 -3.58 16.13 4.65
C TYR A 131 -3.27 17.58 4.25
N LYS A 132 -2.11 18.09 4.65
CA LYS A 132 -1.65 19.43 4.26
C LYS A 132 -1.39 19.54 2.76
N LYS A 133 -0.70 18.58 2.17
CA LYS A 133 -0.38 18.56 0.73
C LYS A 133 -1.64 18.62 -0.14
N TYR A 134 -2.68 17.92 0.26
CA TYR A 134 -3.95 17.84 -0.47
C TYR A 134 -4.99 18.84 0.01
N ASN A 135 -4.63 19.75 0.93
CA ASN A 135 -5.50 20.79 1.47
C ASN A 135 -6.84 20.27 2.01
N LEU A 136 -6.79 19.15 2.76
CA LEU A 136 -7.99 18.61 3.39
C LEU A 136 -8.55 19.60 4.42
N SER A 137 -9.87 19.73 4.43
CA SER A 137 -10.56 20.48 5.48
C SER A 137 -10.49 19.73 6.82
N GLN A 138 -10.71 20.45 7.91
CA GLN A 138 -10.75 19.83 9.24
C GLN A 138 -11.83 18.76 9.34
N GLU A 139 -12.98 18.96 8.71
CA GLU A 139 -14.08 17.98 8.67
C GLU A 139 -13.66 16.67 7.95
N GLU A 140 -12.92 16.77 6.84
CA GLU A 140 -12.38 15.61 6.13
C GLU A 140 -11.33 14.88 6.95
N ILE A 141 -10.46 15.61 7.63
CA ILE A 141 -9.45 15.04 8.53
C ILE A 141 -10.13 14.29 9.68
N ASP A 142 -11.09 14.92 10.35
CA ASP A 142 -11.83 14.32 11.47
C ASP A 142 -12.58 13.05 11.02
N PHE A 143 -13.14 13.06 9.81
CA PHE A 143 -13.75 11.88 9.22
C PHE A 143 -12.73 10.74 9.05
N ILE A 144 -11.59 11.01 8.43
CA ILE A 144 -10.53 10.02 8.20
C ILE A 144 -10.03 9.46 9.54
N GLU A 145 -9.71 10.36 10.49
CA GLU A 145 -9.17 9.96 11.79
C GLU A 145 -10.14 9.11 12.61
N SER A 146 -11.44 9.40 12.52
CA SER A 146 -12.48 8.65 13.24
C SER A 146 -12.87 7.34 12.59
N LYS A 147 -12.76 7.21 11.26
CA LYS A 147 -13.29 6.06 10.49
C LYS A 147 -12.23 5.08 10.02
N VAL A 148 -10.97 5.50 9.90
CA VAL A 148 -9.89 4.64 9.42
C VAL A 148 -8.92 4.34 10.58
N ARG A 149 -8.79 3.06 10.94
CA ARG A 149 -7.86 2.63 11.99
C ARG A 149 -6.41 2.84 11.56
N ALA A 150 -5.56 3.15 12.54
CA ALA A 150 -4.11 3.12 12.32
C ALA A 150 -3.66 1.72 11.87
N MET A 151 -2.57 1.69 11.14
CA MET A 151 -1.91 0.48 10.66
C MET A 151 -0.40 0.73 10.79
N ASP A 152 0.22 0.08 11.79
CA ASP A 152 1.66 0.23 12.11
C ASP A 152 2.53 -0.60 11.17
#